data_09ca227c0a7bf41bb078e4cf74b4cd72
#
_entry.id   09ca227c0a7bf41bb078e4cf74b4cd72
#
_cell.length_a   1.000
_cell.length_b   1.000
_cell.length_c   1.000
_cell.angle_alpha   90.00
_cell.angle_beta   90.00
_cell.angle_gamma   90.00
#
_symmetry.space_group_name_H-M   'P 1'
#
loop_
_entity.id
_entity.type
_entity.pdbx_description
1 polymer ?
#
loop_
_entity_poly.entity_id
_entity_poly.type
_entity_poly.pdbx_seq_one_letter_code
_entity_poly.pdbx_strand_id
1 'polypeptide(L)'
;MRGGRIDDELTRLGEVGPNLVAVQIGVGALAAAVVQHYRQPACALQPAILSVEPLRAACVQASMQAGEIVTVPGPHDSIMAGLNCGRPSMLAWPIVATGMDAFIAIDDDRAREAMRALARSGIVAGETGGAGLGGLLELLTGPGHAQHRKKLRIDETARVLIFLTEGATDPRSYEEIVAHSSPSK
;
A
#
# COMPACT_ATOMS: atom_id res chain seq x y z
N MET A 1 13.34 -15.44 -3.84
CA MET A 1 12.59 -14.18 -4.03
C MET A 1 11.27 -14.48 -4.71
N ARG A 2 10.15 -13.94 -4.20
CA ARG A 2 8.80 -14.37 -4.63
C ARG A 2 8.12 -13.46 -5.68
N GLY A 3 8.77 -12.39 -6.11
CA GLY A 3 8.24 -11.47 -7.13
C GLY A 3 8.07 -12.12 -8.49
N GLY A 4 9.01 -12.96 -8.91
CA GLY A 4 8.91 -13.70 -10.19
C GLY A 4 7.66 -14.56 -10.30
N ARG A 5 7.16 -15.11 -9.17
CA ARG A 5 5.95 -15.95 -9.21
C ARG A 5 4.66 -15.19 -9.46
N ILE A 6 4.57 -13.91 -9.09
CA ILE A 6 3.38 -13.08 -9.38
C ILE A 6 3.34 -12.78 -10.88
N ASP A 7 4.44 -12.34 -11.46
CA ASP A 7 4.52 -12.01 -12.88
C ASP A 7 4.36 -13.27 -13.76
N ASP A 8 4.93 -14.40 -13.33
CA ASP A 8 4.74 -15.71 -13.99
C ASP A 8 3.27 -16.12 -13.98
N GLU A 9 2.58 -15.91 -12.85
CA GLU A 9 1.17 -16.24 -12.72
C GLU A 9 0.28 -15.28 -13.55
N LEU A 10 0.57 -13.98 -13.56
CA LEU A 10 -0.10 -13.01 -14.43
C LEU A 10 0.06 -13.40 -15.90
N THR A 11 1.29 -13.78 -16.30
CA THR A 11 1.57 -14.26 -17.67
C THR A 11 0.79 -15.53 -17.98
N ARG A 12 0.72 -16.49 -17.05
CA ARG A 12 -0.05 -17.72 -17.20
C ARG A 12 -1.54 -17.47 -17.37
N LEU A 13 -2.06 -16.44 -16.71
CA LEU A 13 -3.45 -16.00 -16.83
C LEU A 13 -3.72 -15.15 -18.08
N GLY A 14 -2.69 -14.84 -18.88
CA GLY A 14 -2.81 -13.98 -20.05
C GLY A 14 -2.94 -12.49 -19.68
N GLU A 15 -2.63 -12.14 -18.43
CA GLU A 15 -2.72 -10.77 -17.95
C GLU A 15 -1.46 -9.96 -18.31
N VAL A 16 -1.68 -8.75 -18.74
CA VAL A 16 -0.60 -7.75 -18.92
C VAL A 16 -0.31 -7.13 -17.56
N GLY A 17 0.85 -7.30 -16.99
CA GLY A 17 1.23 -6.86 -15.66
C GLY A 17 0.74 -5.47 -15.19
N PRO A 18 1.00 -5.06 -13.94
CA PRO A 18 0.43 -3.84 -13.36
C PRO A 18 1.02 -2.56 -13.96
N ASN A 19 0.22 -1.49 -13.98
CA ASN A 19 0.67 -0.12 -14.21
C ASN A 19 1.05 0.57 -12.90
N LEU A 20 0.39 0.15 -11.81
CA LEU A 20 0.60 0.65 -10.46
C LEU A 20 0.72 -0.52 -9.50
N VAL A 21 1.65 -0.43 -8.58
CA VAL A 21 1.75 -1.31 -7.41
C VAL A 21 1.53 -0.46 -6.16
N ALA A 22 0.47 -0.75 -5.40
CA ALA A 22 0.25 -0.12 -4.10
C ALA A 22 0.69 -1.10 -3.00
N VAL A 23 1.66 -0.69 -2.20
CA VAL A 23 2.26 -1.53 -1.17
C VAL A 23 2.25 -0.82 0.18
N GLN A 24 1.73 -1.49 1.19
CA GLN A 24 1.76 -1.02 2.56
C GLN A 24 3.19 -1.08 3.11
N ILE A 25 3.54 -0.10 3.92
CA ILE A 25 4.88 0.05 4.44
C ILE A 25 4.86 0.39 5.94
N GLY A 26 5.57 -0.42 6.72
CA GLY A 26 5.95 -0.11 8.09
C GLY A 26 7.42 0.32 8.11
N VAL A 27 8.34 -0.57 8.48
CA VAL A 27 9.79 -0.28 8.43
C VAL A 27 10.38 -0.34 7.01
N GLY A 28 9.65 -0.85 6.02
CA GLY A 28 10.07 -0.84 4.61
C GLY A 28 10.51 -2.18 4.01
N ALA A 29 10.51 -3.28 4.76
CA ALA A 29 11.05 -4.56 4.25
C ALA A 29 10.28 -5.12 3.05
N LEU A 30 8.94 -5.16 3.11
CA LEU A 30 8.09 -5.59 2.00
C LEU A 30 8.25 -4.66 0.79
N ALA A 31 8.18 -3.36 1.04
CA ALA A 31 8.31 -2.35 -0.02
C ALA A 31 9.68 -2.40 -0.71
N ALA A 32 10.76 -2.60 0.05
CA ALA A 32 12.08 -2.79 -0.53
C ALA A 32 12.15 -4.02 -1.44
N ALA A 33 11.50 -5.13 -1.07
CA ALA A 33 11.44 -6.31 -1.93
C ALA A 33 10.66 -6.06 -3.23
N VAL A 34 9.56 -5.30 -3.16
CA VAL A 34 8.76 -4.87 -4.33
C VAL A 34 9.59 -3.97 -5.24
N VAL A 35 10.26 -2.96 -4.67
CA VAL A 35 11.15 -2.06 -5.43
C VAL A 35 12.27 -2.84 -6.10
N GLN A 36 12.98 -3.71 -5.37
CA GLN A 36 14.04 -4.51 -5.95
C GLN A 36 13.55 -5.37 -7.12
N HIS A 37 12.35 -5.91 -7.03
CA HIS A 37 11.77 -6.70 -8.12
C HIS A 37 11.50 -5.85 -9.37
N TYR A 38 10.74 -4.76 -9.23
CA TYR A 38 10.31 -3.96 -10.38
C TYR A 38 11.36 -2.96 -10.90
N ARG A 39 12.43 -2.68 -10.15
CA ARG A 39 13.52 -1.77 -10.58
C ARG A 39 14.78 -2.50 -11.04
N GLN A 40 14.77 -3.84 -11.04
CA GLN A 40 15.91 -4.59 -11.60
C GLN A 40 15.91 -4.50 -13.13
N PRO A 41 17.09 -4.44 -13.78
CA PRO A 41 17.20 -4.29 -15.25
C PRO A 41 16.54 -5.41 -16.05
N ALA A 42 16.44 -6.61 -15.47
CA ALA A 42 15.82 -7.77 -16.13
C ALA A 42 14.28 -7.74 -16.10
N CYS A 43 13.65 -6.86 -15.30
CA CYS A 43 12.21 -6.76 -15.25
C CYS A 43 11.70 -5.89 -16.42
N ALA A 44 10.90 -6.49 -17.29
CA ALA A 44 10.29 -5.78 -18.41
C ALA A 44 9.18 -4.81 -17.97
N LEU A 45 8.57 -5.08 -16.81
CA LEU A 45 7.51 -4.26 -16.25
C LEU A 45 8.11 -3.14 -15.39
N GLN A 46 7.66 -1.93 -15.61
CA GLN A 46 8.08 -0.75 -14.84
C GLN A 46 6.84 0.00 -14.30
N PRO A 47 6.05 -0.64 -13.40
CA PRO A 47 4.89 0.01 -12.82
C PRO A 47 5.32 1.19 -11.95
N ALA A 48 4.44 2.17 -11.78
CA ALA A 48 4.58 3.11 -10.68
C ALA A 48 4.41 2.37 -9.35
N ILE A 49 5.15 2.78 -8.31
CA ILE A 49 5.09 2.14 -6.98
C ILE A 49 4.65 3.19 -5.96
N LEU A 50 3.49 2.94 -5.35
CA LEU A 50 2.87 3.78 -4.33
C LEU A 50 3.10 3.16 -2.95
N SER A 51 3.72 3.91 -2.05
CA SER A 51 3.82 3.59 -0.63
C SER A 51 2.54 3.99 0.10
N VAL A 52 2.07 3.13 1.01
CA VAL A 52 0.91 3.40 1.86
C VAL A 52 1.28 3.21 3.32
N GLU A 53 1.14 4.26 4.14
CA GLU A 53 1.43 4.27 5.57
C GLU A 53 0.20 4.71 6.38
N PRO A 54 0.10 4.34 7.66
CA PRO A 54 -0.83 4.99 8.57
C PRO A 54 -0.45 6.46 8.79
N LEU A 55 -1.41 7.36 8.79
CA LEU A 55 -1.17 8.80 9.04
C LEU A 55 -0.44 9.05 10.37
N ARG A 56 -0.70 8.19 11.38
CA ARG A 56 -0.07 8.27 12.71
C ARG A 56 1.32 7.61 12.81
N ALA A 57 1.78 6.95 11.74
CA ALA A 57 3.06 6.25 11.70
C ALA A 57 3.73 6.38 10.31
N ALA A 58 3.60 7.54 9.66
CA ALA A 58 4.11 7.79 8.31
C ALA A 58 5.63 8.11 8.35
N CYS A 59 6.43 7.16 8.87
CA CYS A 59 7.85 7.40 9.11
C CYS A 59 8.69 7.39 7.82
N VAL A 60 8.29 6.64 6.81
CA VAL A 60 8.99 6.62 5.51
C VAL A 60 8.69 7.91 4.75
N GLN A 61 7.43 8.35 4.71
CA GLN A 61 7.05 9.62 4.09
C GLN A 61 7.78 10.80 4.75
N ALA A 62 7.82 10.85 6.08
CA ALA A 62 8.55 11.87 6.83
C ALA A 62 10.05 11.86 6.51
N SER A 63 10.65 10.66 6.42
CA SER A 63 12.05 10.50 6.05
C SER A 63 12.32 10.95 4.61
N MET A 64 11.39 10.70 3.68
CA MET A 64 11.49 11.20 2.29
C MET A 64 11.46 12.73 2.23
N GLN A 65 10.60 13.35 3.02
CA GLN A 65 10.53 14.82 3.11
C GLN A 65 11.79 15.43 3.71
N ALA A 66 12.40 14.75 4.69
CA ALA A 66 13.65 15.18 5.33
C ALA A 66 14.90 14.90 4.48
N GLY A 67 14.84 13.97 3.52
CA GLY A 67 15.99 13.49 2.76
C GLY A 67 16.88 12.50 3.52
N GLU A 68 16.51 12.14 4.75
CA GLU A 68 17.24 11.22 5.62
C GLU A 68 16.29 10.44 6.53
N ILE A 69 16.78 9.37 7.15
CA ILE A 69 15.97 8.61 8.12
C ILE A 69 15.67 9.48 9.34
N VAL A 70 14.40 9.77 9.57
CA VAL A 70 13.91 10.42 10.79
C VAL A 70 13.01 9.49 11.59
N THR A 71 12.83 9.82 12.87
CA THR A 71 11.90 9.13 13.77
C THR A 71 10.66 9.98 13.95
N VAL A 72 9.51 9.43 13.66
CA VAL A 72 8.20 10.04 13.96
C VAL A 72 7.84 9.70 15.40
N PRO A 73 7.53 10.69 16.25
CA PRO A 73 7.14 10.42 17.64
C PRO A 73 5.77 9.74 17.70
N GLY A 74 5.59 8.83 18.70
CA GLY A 74 4.31 8.19 18.97
C GLY A 74 3.28 9.11 19.64
N PRO A 75 2.08 8.59 19.90
CA PRO A 75 1.70 7.18 19.79
C PRO A 75 1.51 6.72 18.35
N HIS A 76 1.91 5.47 18.07
CA HIS A 76 1.65 4.80 16.80
C HIS A 76 0.50 3.82 17.06
N ASP A 77 -0.73 4.30 17.00
CA ASP A 77 -1.94 3.63 17.47
C ASP A 77 -3.01 3.46 16.38
N SER A 78 -2.58 3.37 15.12
CA SER A 78 -3.47 3.00 14.02
C SER A 78 -3.97 1.56 14.16
N ILE A 79 -5.17 1.27 13.68
CA ILE A 79 -5.70 -0.10 13.56
C ILE A 79 -4.85 -0.96 12.62
N MET A 80 -4.11 -0.36 11.70
CA MET A 80 -3.12 -1.05 10.85
C MET A 80 -1.88 -1.43 11.67
N ALA A 81 -2.08 -2.32 12.66
CA ALA A 81 -1.14 -2.60 13.73
C ALA A 81 0.27 -3.01 13.22
N GLY A 82 0.33 -3.79 12.15
CA GLY A 82 1.59 -4.21 11.52
C GLY A 82 2.39 -3.08 10.86
N LEU A 83 1.79 -1.90 10.73
CA LEU A 83 2.42 -0.71 10.14
C LEU A 83 2.74 0.38 11.18
N ASN A 84 2.45 0.15 12.46
CA ASN A 84 2.72 1.10 13.55
C ASN A 84 4.21 1.19 13.86
N CYS A 85 4.95 1.81 12.94
CA CYS A 85 6.41 1.92 12.98
C CYS A 85 6.83 3.40 12.99
N GLY A 86 7.66 3.78 13.96
CA GLY A 86 8.12 5.17 14.10
C GLY A 86 9.38 5.51 13.30
N ARG A 87 10.09 4.51 12.72
CA ARG A 87 11.36 4.73 12.03
C ARG A 87 11.57 3.69 10.93
N PRO A 88 12.02 4.09 9.74
CA PRO A 88 12.39 3.16 8.67
C PRO A 88 13.58 2.27 9.04
N SER A 89 13.62 1.07 8.47
CA SER A 89 14.81 0.21 8.52
C SER A 89 15.97 0.83 7.75
N MET A 90 17.15 0.86 8.35
CA MET A 90 18.37 1.35 7.69
C MET A 90 18.73 0.52 6.45
N LEU A 91 18.36 -0.75 6.41
CA LEU A 91 18.60 -1.63 5.26
C LEU A 91 17.59 -1.41 4.13
N ALA A 92 16.34 -1.11 4.46
CA ALA A 92 15.28 -0.88 3.48
C ALA A 92 15.32 0.53 2.88
N TRP A 93 15.74 1.51 3.69
CA TRP A 93 15.70 2.92 3.34
C TRP A 93 16.34 3.27 1.99
N PRO A 94 17.61 2.92 1.68
CA PRO A 94 18.23 3.31 0.42
C PRO A 94 17.50 2.75 -0.81
N ILE A 95 16.82 1.60 -0.67
CA ILE A 95 16.07 0.97 -1.74
C ILE A 95 14.72 1.68 -1.92
N VAL A 96 14.03 1.93 -0.82
CA VAL A 96 12.71 2.58 -0.81
C VAL A 96 12.82 4.03 -1.26
N ALA A 97 13.81 4.77 -0.74
CA ALA A 97 14.02 6.17 -1.06
C ALA A 97 14.31 6.44 -2.53
N THR A 98 14.93 5.49 -3.23
CA THR A 98 15.30 5.65 -4.64
C THR A 98 14.32 4.99 -5.61
N GLY A 99 13.49 4.06 -5.16
CA GLY A 99 12.70 3.24 -6.07
C GLY A 99 11.18 3.43 -6.00
N MET A 100 10.67 4.18 -5.02
CA MET A 100 9.24 4.53 -4.92
C MET A 100 8.93 5.79 -5.74
N ASP A 101 7.73 5.85 -6.34
CA ASP A 101 7.27 6.99 -7.15
C ASP A 101 6.37 7.93 -6.36
N ALA A 102 5.65 7.42 -5.37
CA ALA A 102 4.73 8.20 -4.56
C ALA A 102 4.57 7.64 -3.15
N PHE A 103 4.20 8.52 -2.23
CA PHE A 103 3.98 8.21 -0.82
C PHE A 103 2.63 8.78 -0.41
N ILE A 104 1.79 7.98 0.23
CA ILE A 104 0.50 8.39 0.75
C ILE A 104 0.33 7.89 2.18
N ALA A 105 -0.18 8.74 3.04
CA ALA A 105 -0.59 8.35 4.37
C ALA A 105 -2.12 8.36 4.46
N ILE A 106 -2.68 7.33 5.07
CA ILE A 106 -4.13 7.13 5.21
C ILE A 106 -4.53 7.07 6.68
N ASP A 107 -5.75 7.50 6.96
CA ASP A 107 -6.38 7.28 8.25
C ASP A 107 -6.98 5.88 8.38
N ASP A 108 -7.42 5.56 9.59
CA ASP A 108 -8.02 4.27 9.91
C ASP A 108 -9.36 4.05 9.18
N ASP A 109 -10.08 5.12 8.82
CA ASP A 109 -11.36 5.00 8.11
C ASP A 109 -11.15 4.53 6.66
N ARG A 110 -10.07 4.95 6.02
CA ARG A 110 -9.68 4.42 4.71
C ARG A 110 -9.29 2.94 4.76
N ALA A 111 -8.62 2.51 5.82
CA ALA A 111 -8.34 1.08 6.01
C ALA A 111 -9.64 0.27 6.18
N ARG A 112 -10.59 0.76 6.99
CA ARG A 112 -11.92 0.15 7.16
C ARG A 112 -12.70 0.11 5.85
N GLU A 113 -12.66 1.18 5.06
CA GLU A 113 -13.30 1.24 3.73
C GLU A 113 -12.73 0.18 2.79
N ALA A 114 -11.40 0.02 2.77
CA ALA A 114 -10.74 -1.01 1.97
C ALA A 114 -11.15 -2.43 2.40
N MET A 115 -11.21 -2.71 3.70
CA MET A 115 -11.68 -4.00 4.21
C MET A 115 -13.11 -4.31 3.75
N ARG A 116 -14.01 -3.32 3.85
CA ARG A 116 -15.39 -3.46 3.36
C ARG A 116 -15.47 -3.69 1.85
N ALA A 117 -14.62 -3.00 1.07
CA ALA A 117 -14.58 -3.17 -0.37
C ALA A 117 -14.10 -4.58 -0.75
N LEU A 118 -13.06 -5.09 -0.10
CA LEU A 118 -12.57 -6.46 -0.29
C LEU A 118 -13.62 -7.49 0.10
N ALA A 119 -14.29 -7.32 1.25
CA ALA A 119 -15.34 -8.22 1.71
C ALA A 119 -16.50 -8.33 0.72
N ARG A 120 -16.93 -7.21 0.10
CA ARG A 120 -17.94 -7.22 -0.97
C ARG A 120 -17.53 -8.04 -2.18
N SER A 121 -16.23 -8.18 -2.41
CA SER A 121 -15.65 -9.01 -3.48
C SER A 121 -15.33 -10.44 -3.02
N GLY A 122 -15.77 -10.83 -1.81
CA GLY A 122 -15.51 -12.16 -1.25
C GLY A 122 -14.06 -12.37 -0.78
N ILE A 123 -13.30 -11.30 -0.60
CA ILE A 123 -11.90 -11.34 -0.17
C ILE A 123 -11.80 -10.92 1.29
N VAL A 124 -11.19 -11.76 2.13
CA VAL A 124 -10.93 -11.47 3.54
C VAL A 124 -9.53 -10.90 3.69
N ALA A 125 -9.43 -9.68 4.22
CA ALA A 125 -8.17 -9.05 4.57
C ALA A 125 -8.34 -8.25 5.87
N GLY A 126 -7.35 -8.30 6.74
CA GLY A 126 -7.29 -7.48 7.95
C GLY A 126 -6.86 -6.04 7.66
N GLU A 127 -6.75 -5.25 8.71
CA GLU A 127 -6.50 -3.81 8.67
C GLU A 127 -5.17 -3.48 7.98
N THR A 128 -4.10 -4.20 8.35
CA THR A 128 -2.78 -4.05 7.72
C THR A 128 -2.78 -4.61 6.31
N GLY A 129 -3.43 -5.77 6.09
CA GLY A 129 -3.50 -6.43 4.79
C GLY A 129 -4.24 -5.62 3.74
N GLY A 130 -5.29 -4.90 4.14
CA GLY A 130 -6.10 -4.05 3.27
C GLY A 130 -5.52 -2.66 3.00
N ALA A 131 -4.48 -2.24 3.71
CA ALA A 131 -3.97 -0.87 3.67
C ALA A 131 -3.54 -0.43 2.25
N GLY A 132 -2.96 -1.33 1.44
CA GLY A 132 -2.62 -1.04 0.05
C GLY A 132 -3.82 -0.57 -0.78
N LEU A 133 -4.97 -1.23 -0.61
CA LEU A 133 -6.23 -0.78 -1.23
C LEU A 133 -6.71 0.53 -0.61
N GLY A 134 -6.55 0.74 0.70
CA GLY A 134 -6.89 1.99 1.37
C GLY A 134 -6.15 3.18 0.75
N GLY A 135 -4.85 3.05 0.51
CA GLY A 135 -4.06 4.07 -0.18
C GLY A 135 -4.48 4.30 -1.63
N LEU A 136 -4.85 3.23 -2.34
CA LEU A 136 -5.40 3.36 -3.69
C LEU A 136 -6.73 4.12 -3.67
N LEU A 137 -7.65 3.80 -2.78
CA LEU A 137 -8.92 4.51 -2.62
C LEU A 137 -8.68 5.99 -2.31
N GLU A 138 -7.76 6.31 -1.39
CA GLU A 138 -7.40 7.69 -1.10
C GLU A 138 -6.85 8.40 -2.34
N LEU A 139 -5.95 7.78 -3.09
CA LEU A 139 -5.41 8.34 -4.33
C LEU A 139 -6.51 8.60 -5.38
N LEU A 140 -7.49 7.70 -5.50
CA LEU A 140 -8.54 7.79 -6.51
C LEU A 140 -9.65 8.77 -6.12
N THR A 141 -10.08 8.80 -4.87
CA THR A 141 -11.28 9.51 -4.41
C THR A 141 -11.00 10.67 -3.46
N GLY A 142 -9.82 10.70 -2.84
CA GLY A 142 -9.43 11.76 -1.91
C GLY A 142 -9.26 13.12 -2.63
N PRO A 143 -9.53 14.22 -1.91
CA PRO A 143 -9.40 15.56 -2.47
C PRO A 143 -7.92 15.88 -2.79
N GLY A 144 -7.69 16.63 -3.86
CA GLY A 144 -6.35 17.14 -4.21
C GLY A 144 -5.44 16.17 -4.96
N HIS A 145 -5.83 14.90 -5.18
CA HIS A 145 -4.96 13.90 -5.81
C HIS A 145 -5.01 13.84 -7.36
N ALA A 146 -5.76 14.70 -8.01
CA ALA A 146 -5.88 14.69 -9.49
C ALA A 146 -4.51 14.81 -10.21
N GLN A 147 -3.62 15.68 -9.71
CA GLN A 147 -2.29 15.82 -10.28
C GLN A 147 -1.40 14.59 -10.03
N HIS A 148 -1.55 13.94 -8.86
CA HIS A 148 -0.83 12.73 -8.52
C HIS A 148 -1.26 11.58 -9.44
N ARG A 149 -2.57 11.39 -9.66
CA ARG A 149 -3.07 10.39 -10.63
C ARG A 149 -2.49 10.61 -12.03
N LYS A 150 -2.46 11.87 -12.50
CA LYS A 150 -1.86 12.21 -13.80
C LYS A 150 -0.37 11.86 -13.86
N LYS A 151 0.40 12.21 -12.83
CA LYS A 151 1.85 11.90 -12.75
C LYS A 151 2.10 10.39 -12.75
N LEU A 152 1.28 9.63 -12.04
CA LEU A 152 1.36 8.17 -11.95
C LEU A 152 0.72 7.47 -13.17
N ARG A 153 0.18 8.22 -14.14
CA ARG A 153 -0.49 7.72 -15.34
C ARG A 153 -1.64 6.75 -15.03
N ILE A 154 -2.44 7.11 -14.01
CA ILE A 154 -3.59 6.33 -13.58
C ILE A 154 -4.84 6.86 -14.27
N ASP A 155 -5.46 6.01 -15.07
CA ASP A 155 -6.73 6.23 -15.75
C ASP A 155 -7.66 5.01 -15.54
N GLU A 156 -8.78 4.99 -16.23
CA GLU A 156 -9.80 3.94 -16.13
C GLU A 156 -9.30 2.55 -16.60
N THR A 157 -8.19 2.52 -17.34
CA THR A 157 -7.58 1.28 -17.85
C THR A 157 -6.44 0.78 -16.96
N ALA A 158 -6.11 1.51 -15.89
CA ALA A 158 -5.01 1.18 -15.03
C ALA A 158 -5.23 -0.16 -14.30
N ARG A 159 -4.24 -1.04 -14.39
CA ARG A 159 -4.19 -2.30 -13.65
C ARG A 159 -3.35 -2.09 -12.41
N VAL A 160 -3.93 -2.40 -11.26
CA VAL A 160 -3.27 -2.17 -9.96
C VAL A 160 -3.01 -3.49 -9.26
N LEU A 161 -1.78 -3.70 -8.84
CA LEU A 161 -1.40 -4.78 -7.94
C LEU A 161 -1.41 -4.28 -6.50
N ILE A 162 -2.10 -5.00 -5.63
CA ILE A 162 -2.07 -4.81 -4.18
C ILE A 162 -1.62 -6.10 -3.50
N PHE A 163 -1.05 -5.97 -2.30
CA PHE A 163 -0.62 -7.11 -1.50
C PHE A 163 -1.53 -7.27 -0.29
N LEU A 164 -2.19 -8.40 -0.18
CA LEU A 164 -2.96 -8.76 1.00
C LEU A 164 -2.06 -9.61 1.90
N THR A 165 -1.49 -8.99 2.93
CA THR A 165 -0.44 -9.58 3.76
C THR A 165 -0.95 -10.31 4.98
N GLU A 166 -2.22 -10.08 5.33
CA GLU A 166 -2.89 -10.77 6.43
C GLU A 166 -4.38 -10.93 6.17
N GLY A 167 -4.98 -11.96 6.78
CA GLY A 167 -6.43 -12.15 6.85
C GLY A 167 -7.02 -11.46 8.08
N ALA A 168 -8.22 -11.89 8.50
CA ALA A 168 -8.88 -11.43 9.72
C ALA A 168 -8.19 -12.02 10.97
N THR A 169 -7.08 -11.41 11.39
CA THR A 169 -6.31 -11.86 12.58
C THR A 169 -7.07 -11.62 13.87
N ASP A 170 -7.94 -10.59 13.92
CA ASP A 170 -8.99 -10.41 14.92
C ASP A 170 -10.35 -10.56 14.24
N PRO A 171 -10.98 -11.75 14.29
CA PRO A 171 -12.26 -12.02 13.64
C PRO A 171 -13.38 -11.10 14.14
N ARG A 172 -13.37 -10.74 15.42
CA ARG A 172 -14.38 -9.87 16.01
C ARG A 172 -14.29 -8.43 15.45
N SER A 173 -13.08 -7.87 15.45
CA SER A 173 -12.84 -6.54 14.84
C SER A 173 -13.22 -6.55 13.36
N TYR A 174 -12.85 -7.61 12.64
CA TYR A 174 -13.20 -7.75 11.22
C TYR A 174 -14.71 -7.75 11.00
N GLU A 175 -15.47 -8.56 11.75
CA GLU A 175 -16.93 -8.65 11.64
C GLU A 175 -17.60 -7.29 11.94
N GLU A 176 -17.16 -6.60 12.99
CA GLU A 176 -17.65 -5.27 13.34
C GLU A 176 -17.40 -4.26 12.22
N ILE A 177 -16.20 -4.24 11.62
CA ILE A 177 -15.85 -3.34 10.52
C ILE A 177 -16.66 -3.62 9.27
N VAL A 178 -16.81 -4.90 8.90
CA VAL A 178 -17.45 -5.29 7.64
C VAL A 178 -18.98 -5.18 7.74
N ALA A 179 -19.57 -5.46 8.91
CA ALA A 179 -21.01 -5.33 9.13
C ALA A 179 -21.50 -3.85 9.10
N HIS A 180 -20.65 -2.90 9.45
CA HIS A 180 -21.00 -1.48 9.41
C HIS A 180 -20.86 -0.94 7.99
N SER A 181 -21.87 -1.14 7.15
CA SER A 181 -22.00 -0.44 5.88
C SER A 181 -22.10 1.06 6.17
N SER A 182 -21.12 1.86 5.80
CA SER A 182 -21.30 3.32 5.78
C SER A 182 -22.46 3.64 4.85
N PRO A 183 -23.44 4.45 5.25
CA PRO A 183 -24.47 4.90 4.33
C PRO A 183 -23.79 5.65 3.19
N SER A 184 -24.03 5.21 1.97
CA SER A 184 -23.66 5.93 0.74
C SER A 184 -24.26 7.35 0.85
N LYS A 185 -23.41 8.35 0.87
CA LYS A 185 -23.81 9.74 0.64
C LYS A 185 -23.88 10.01 -0.84
#